data_63f09eb8e6d38cb6bc8d9c50abcf22f2
#
_entry.id   63f09eb8e6d38cb6bc8d9c50abcf22f2
#
_cell.length_a   1.000
_cell.length_b   1.000
_cell.length_c   1.000
_cell.angle_alpha   90.00
_cell.angle_beta   90.00
_cell.angle_gamma   90.00
#
_symmetry.space_group_name_H-M   'P 1'
#
loop_
_entity.id
_entity.type
_entity.pdbx_description
1 polymer ?
#
loop_
_entity_poly.entity_id
_entity_poly.type
_entity_poly.pdbx_seq_one_letter_code
_entity_poly.pdbx_strand_id
1 'polypeptide(L)'
;MLNRYQMCCLLLGLMTAVSAHATEASIWKRLKQGGYVILMRHAPVDSMTHSTSPNADFENCVGQQNLSPEGQKEAARIGRSFKKHKIKVSAVLASPYCRTQDTGRLAFGKVQAWDALDLQTSLPEDEATKRSELVAARIGEFKGPGNLVLISHQPNIDTLTLELVGLGTILVLQPSGGSNFDVVERIPLGKLPK
;
A
#
# COMPACT_ATOMS: atom_id res chain seq x y z
N MET A 1 40.27 27.25 42.03
CA MET A 1 39.30 28.12 41.33
C MET A 1 39.08 27.54 39.93
N LEU A 2 38.09 26.69 39.75
CA LEU A 2 37.77 26.12 38.42
C LEU A 2 36.89 27.11 37.67
N ASN A 3 37.27 27.35 36.44
CA ASN A 3 36.72 28.36 35.55
C ASN A 3 35.31 27.99 35.09
N ARG A 4 34.35 28.91 35.22
CA ARG A 4 32.88 28.77 34.94
C ARG A 4 32.51 28.40 33.49
N TYR A 5 33.49 28.27 32.59
CA TYR A 5 33.27 27.95 31.17
C TYR A 5 33.38 26.47 30.81
N GLN A 6 33.79 25.59 31.75
CA GLN A 6 33.90 24.13 31.49
C GLN A 6 32.66 23.30 31.85
N MET A 7 31.60 23.91 32.40
CA MET A 7 30.42 23.18 32.85
C MET A 7 29.24 23.26 31.86
N CYS A 8 29.42 23.90 30.71
CA CYS A 8 28.33 24.06 29.72
C CYS A 8 28.38 23.07 28.54
N CYS A 9 29.41 22.22 28.42
CA CYS A 9 29.56 21.29 27.27
C CYS A 9 29.15 19.83 27.52
N LEU A 10 28.63 19.49 28.69
CA LEU A 10 28.33 18.11 29.06
C LEU A 10 26.82 17.73 29.08
N LEU A 11 25.93 18.62 28.59
CA LEU A 11 24.47 18.37 28.58
C LEU A 11 23.85 18.29 27.18
N LEU A 12 24.64 18.17 26.12
CA LEU A 12 24.11 18.09 24.72
C LEU A 12 24.28 16.70 24.07
N GLY A 13 24.17 15.62 24.81
CA GLY A 13 24.48 14.30 24.30
C GLY A 13 23.41 13.21 24.48
N LEU A 14 22.14 13.55 24.74
CA LEU A 14 21.13 12.50 24.97
C LEU A 14 19.74 12.87 24.45
N MET A 15 19.63 13.20 23.17
CA MET A 15 18.30 13.31 22.53
C MET A 15 18.43 12.94 21.06
N THR A 16 18.32 11.66 20.68
CA THR A 16 17.85 11.25 19.32
C THR A 16 17.76 9.73 19.18
N ALA A 17 16.89 9.05 19.89
CA ALA A 17 16.60 7.66 19.56
C ALA A 17 15.15 7.21 19.82
N VAL A 18 14.18 8.12 19.94
CA VAL A 18 12.80 7.77 20.34
C VAL A 18 11.78 7.84 19.21
N SER A 19 12.12 8.38 18.04
CA SER A 19 11.09 8.73 17.04
C SER A 19 10.56 7.60 16.14
N ALA A 20 11.33 6.56 15.83
CA ALA A 20 10.92 5.57 14.82
C ALA A 20 9.91 4.53 15.32
N HIS A 21 9.99 4.12 16.57
CA HIS A 21 9.06 3.10 17.11
C HIS A 21 7.71 3.69 17.54
N ALA A 22 7.68 4.97 17.91
CA ALA A 22 6.45 5.65 18.31
C ALA A 22 5.50 5.87 17.11
N THR A 23 6.03 6.07 15.91
CA THR A 23 5.23 6.29 14.69
C THR A 23 4.55 5.00 14.20
N GLU A 24 5.24 3.87 14.17
CA GLU A 24 4.68 2.59 13.72
C GLU A 24 3.52 2.13 14.63
N ALA A 25 3.69 2.15 15.94
CA ALA A 25 2.62 1.81 16.88
C ALA A 25 1.41 2.76 16.73
N SER A 26 1.64 4.04 16.38
CA SER A 26 0.59 5.02 16.21
C SER A 26 -0.28 4.75 14.97
N ILE A 27 0.32 4.34 13.83
CA ILE A 27 -0.46 4.10 12.60
C ILE A 27 -1.35 2.87 12.71
N TRP A 28 -0.87 1.77 13.32
CA TRP A 28 -1.73 0.60 13.57
C TRP A 28 -2.90 0.92 14.49
N LYS A 29 -2.70 1.78 15.48
CA LYS A 29 -3.78 2.28 16.35
C LYS A 29 -4.81 3.08 15.56
N ARG A 30 -4.38 3.95 14.66
CA ARG A 30 -5.26 4.74 13.78
C ARG A 30 -6.04 3.83 12.82
N LEU A 31 -5.37 2.91 12.12
CA LEU A 31 -6.01 1.95 11.22
C LEU A 31 -7.06 1.06 11.93
N LYS A 32 -6.86 0.78 13.21
CA LYS A 32 -7.84 0.04 14.02
C LYS A 32 -9.16 0.82 14.19
N GLN A 33 -9.12 2.14 14.18
CA GLN A 33 -10.31 3.00 14.25
C GLN A 33 -11.10 2.97 12.93
N GLY A 34 -10.43 2.72 11.79
CA GLY A 34 -11.02 2.74 10.46
C GLY A 34 -11.05 4.13 9.83
N GLY A 35 -11.67 4.23 8.66
CA GLY A 35 -11.81 5.48 7.92
C GLY A 35 -10.63 5.80 7.00
N TYR A 36 -9.65 4.89 6.84
CA TYR A 36 -8.52 5.05 5.95
C TYR A 36 -8.68 4.24 4.67
N VAL A 37 -8.01 4.70 3.62
CA VAL A 37 -7.80 3.90 2.42
C VAL A 37 -6.34 3.42 2.42
N ILE A 38 -6.16 2.15 2.13
CA ILE A 38 -4.88 1.47 2.06
C ILE A 38 -4.61 1.19 0.60
N LEU A 39 -3.74 2.00 -0.01
CA LEU A 39 -3.29 1.79 -1.38
C LEU A 39 -1.98 1.02 -1.34
N MET A 40 -1.92 -0.10 -2.06
CA MET A 40 -0.72 -0.92 -2.06
C MET A 40 -0.34 -1.43 -3.44
N ARG A 41 0.95 -1.55 -3.67
CA ARG A 41 1.48 -2.26 -4.82
C ARG A 41 1.37 -3.76 -4.57
N HIS A 42 1.04 -4.52 -5.62
CA HIS A 42 1.02 -5.98 -5.53
C HIS A 42 2.30 -6.57 -4.92
N ALA A 43 2.22 -7.76 -4.35
CA ALA A 43 3.33 -8.49 -3.77
C ALA A 43 4.38 -8.90 -4.84
N PRO A 44 5.57 -9.37 -4.45
CA PRO A 44 6.63 -9.77 -5.36
C PRO A 44 6.19 -10.78 -6.42
N VAL A 45 6.65 -10.54 -7.65
CA VAL A 45 6.36 -11.36 -8.83
C VAL A 45 7.57 -12.17 -9.24
N ASP A 46 7.36 -13.17 -10.10
CA ASP A 46 8.46 -13.94 -10.67
C ASP A 46 9.28 -13.05 -11.61
N SER A 47 10.56 -12.91 -11.32
CA SER A 47 11.50 -12.12 -12.12
C SER A 47 11.87 -12.76 -13.46
N MET A 48 11.60 -14.06 -13.62
CA MET A 48 11.86 -14.79 -14.87
C MET A 48 10.85 -14.46 -15.96
N THR A 49 9.67 -13.95 -15.60
CA THR A 49 8.66 -13.45 -16.53
C THR A 49 8.78 -11.93 -16.66
N HIS A 50 9.30 -11.45 -17.79
CA HIS A 50 9.67 -10.05 -17.96
C HIS A 50 8.48 -9.11 -18.24
N SER A 51 7.38 -9.64 -18.76
CA SER A 51 6.16 -8.85 -19.05
C SER A 51 4.93 -9.74 -19.14
N THR A 52 3.76 -9.13 -18.98
CA THR A 52 2.50 -9.79 -19.32
C THR A 52 2.35 -9.84 -20.84
N SER A 53 2.05 -11.00 -21.39
CA SER A 53 1.80 -11.19 -22.81
C SER A 53 0.62 -10.31 -23.29
N PRO A 54 0.65 -9.78 -24.54
CA PRO A 54 -0.53 -9.13 -25.11
C PRO A 54 -1.78 -10.02 -25.16
N ASN A 55 -1.58 -11.35 -25.21
CA ASN A 55 -2.66 -12.35 -25.21
C ASN A 55 -2.82 -13.00 -23.83
N ALA A 56 -2.53 -12.27 -22.75
CA ALA A 56 -2.67 -12.79 -21.40
C ALA A 56 -4.12 -13.11 -21.06
N ASP A 57 -4.32 -14.28 -20.48
CA ASP A 57 -5.62 -14.69 -19.95
C ASP A 57 -5.80 -14.18 -18.52
N PHE A 58 -6.81 -13.35 -18.31
CA PHE A 58 -7.11 -12.78 -17.00
C PHE A 58 -7.91 -13.73 -16.10
N GLU A 59 -8.56 -14.75 -16.65
CA GLU A 59 -9.27 -15.76 -15.87
C GLU A 59 -8.33 -16.85 -15.36
N ASN A 60 -7.48 -17.39 -16.26
CA ASN A 60 -6.57 -18.50 -15.95
C ASN A 60 -5.15 -18.06 -15.64
N CYS A 61 -4.85 -16.75 -15.68
CA CYS A 61 -3.54 -16.18 -15.38
C CYS A 61 -2.40 -16.61 -16.32
N VAL A 62 -2.72 -17.23 -17.44
CA VAL A 62 -1.75 -17.70 -18.43
C VAL A 62 -1.16 -16.51 -19.18
N GLY A 63 0.16 -16.47 -19.32
CA GLY A 63 0.87 -15.37 -19.99
C GLY A 63 0.98 -14.08 -19.17
N GLN A 64 0.59 -14.11 -17.89
CA GLN A 64 0.79 -12.98 -16.98
C GLN A 64 2.07 -13.14 -16.15
N GLN A 65 2.60 -12.01 -15.69
CA GLN A 65 3.60 -11.99 -14.63
C GLN A 65 2.90 -12.21 -13.29
N ASN A 66 2.95 -13.44 -12.79
CA ASN A 66 2.27 -13.87 -11.58
C ASN A 66 3.15 -13.70 -10.33
N LEU A 67 2.56 -13.85 -9.13
CA LEU A 67 3.32 -13.82 -7.88
C LEU A 67 4.35 -14.95 -7.85
N SER A 68 5.55 -14.61 -7.42
CA SER A 68 6.56 -15.61 -7.07
C SER A 68 6.15 -16.40 -5.81
N PRO A 69 6.74 -17.57 -5.53
CA PRO A 69 6.52 -18.29 -4.27
C PRO A 69 6.79 -17.42 -3.04
N GLU A 70 7.80 -16.52 -3.11
CA GLU A 70 8.09 -15.55 -2.07
C GLU A 70 6.99 -14.48 -2.00
N GLY A 71 6.52 -13.98 -3.14
CA GLY A 71 5.43 -13.02 -3.20
C GLY A 71 4.13 -13.55 -2.57
N GLN A 72 3.82 -14.83 -2.75
CA GLN A 72 2.67 -15.47 -2.11
C GLN A 72 2.82 -15.49 -0.58
N LYS A 73 4.01 -15.82 -0.06
CA LYS A 73 4.31 -15.78 1.38
C LYS A 73 4.21 -14.37 1.95
N GLU A 74 4.70 -13.38 1.20
CA GLU A 74 4.67 -11.98 1.59
C GLU A 74 3.23 -11.42 1.58
N ALA A 75 2.41 -11.75 0.60
CA ALA A 75 1.00 -11.41 0.60
C ALA A 75 0.28 -11.98 1.83
N ALA A 76 0.51 -13.25 2.15
CA ALA A 76 -0.04 -13.86 3.35
C ALA A 76 0.49 -13.19 4.65
N ARG A 77 1.75 -12.73 4.67
CA ARG A 77 2.34 -12.00 5.81
C ARG A 77 1.66 -10.66 6.02
N ILE A 78 1.35 -9.92 4.95
CA ILE A 78 0.56 -8.69 5.03
C ILE A 78 -0.76 -8.98 5.77
N GLY A 79 -1.48 -9.99 5.36
CA GLY A 79 -2.75 -10.38 5.99
C GLY A 79 -2.60 -10.73 7.48
N ARG A 80 -1.55 -11.49 7.84
CA ARG A 80 -1.25 -11.79 9.25
C ARG A 80 -0.99 -10.52 10.07
N SER A 81 -0.30 -9.52 9.50
CA SER A 81 -0.06 -8.24 10.16
C SER A 81 -1.35 -7.49 10.46
N PHE A 82 -2.26 -7.42 9.50
CA PHE A 82 -3.59 -6.81 9.70
C PHE A 82 -4.40 -7.54 10.77
N LYS A 83 -4.41 -8.87 10.73
CA LYS A 83 -5.10 -9.70 11.71
C LYS A 83 -4.50 -9.55 13.11
N LYS A 84 -3.18 -9.57 13.25
CA LYS A 84 -2.46 -9.36 14.51
C LYS A 84 -2.84 -8.03 15.16
N HIS A 85 -2.95 -6.96 14.38
CA HIS A 85 -3.33 -5.63 14.86
C HIS A 85 -4.85 -5.40 14.93
N LYS A 86 -5.66 -6.42 14.61
CA LYS A 86 -7.14 -6.37 14.61
C LYS A 86 -7.68 -5.25 13.71
N ILE A 87 -7.06 -5.05 12.54
CA ILE A 87 -7.48 -4.05 11.57
C ILE A 87 -8.70 -4.56 10.80
N LYS A 88 -9.79 -3.80 10.84
CA LYS A 88 -11.00 -4.10 10.08
C LYS A 88 -10.84 -3.63 8.63
N VAL A 89 -11.04 -4.53 7.68
CA VAL A 89 -11.08 -4.26 6.25
C VAL A 89 -12.52 -4.45 5.76
N SER A 90 -13.12 -3.39 5.26
CA SER A 90 -14.51 -3.39 4.78
C SER A 90 -14.61 -3.94 3.36
N ALA A 91 -13.69 -3.53 2.48
CA ALA A 91 -13.62 -4.02 1.11
C ALA A 91 -12.17 -4.11 0.64
N VAL A 92 -11.92 -5.01 -0.30
CA VAL A 92 -10.64 -5.15 -1.01
C VAL A 92 -10.94 -5.09 -2.49
N LEU A 93 -10.46 -4.04 -3.16
CA LEU A 93 -10.56 -3.86 -4.60
C LEU A 93 -9.15 -4.00 -5.19
N ALA A 94 -9.04 -4.67 -6.32
CA ALA A 94 -7.76 -4.85 -6.98
C ALA A 94 -7.89 -4.72 -8.50
N SER A 95 -6.81 -4.34 -9.16
CA SER A 95 -6.70 -4.46 -10.62
C SER A 95 -7.08 -5.87 -11.08
N PRO A 96 -7.62 -6.07 -12.30
CA PRO A 96 -7.92 -7.39 -12.85
C PRO A 96 -6.72 -8.33 -12.98
N TYR A 97 -5.48 -7.80 -12.99
CA TYR A 97 -4.27 -8.63 -13.11
C TYR A 97 -4.15 -9.65 -11.98
N CYS A 98 -3.78 -10.88 -12.33
CA CYS A 98 -3.69 -11.99 -11.37
C CYS A 98 -2.78 -11.69 -10.18
N ARG A 99 -1.62 -11.04 -10.37
CA ARG A 99 -0.72 -10.65 -9.27
C ARG A 99 -1.37 -9.74 -8.23
N THR A 100 -2.31 -8.87 -8.65
CA THR A 100 -3.05 -7.99 -7.73
C THR A 100 -4.20 -8.74 -7.05
N GLN A 101 -4.93 -9.56 -7.82
CA GLN A 101 -5.99 -10.42 -7.30
C GLN A 101 -5.45 -11.42 -6.27
N ASP A 102 -4.34 -12.09 -6.59
CA ASP A 102 -3.72 -13.06 -5.68
C ASP A 102 -3.15 -12.39 -4.42
N THR A 103 -2.56 -11.18 -4.57
CA THR A 103 -2.16 -10.40 -3.39
C THR A 103 -3.35 -10.15 -2.45
N GLY A 104 -4.49 -9.73 -3.00
CA GLY A 104 -5.71 -9.48 -2.23
C GLY A 104 -6.29 -10.75 -1.60
N ARG A 105 -6.36 -11.82 -2.38
CA ARG A 105 -6.91 -13.11 -1.93
C ARG A 105 -6.08 -13.73 -0.81
N LEU A 106 -4.75 -13.74 -0.97
CA LEU A 106 -3.83 -14.30 0.02
C LEU A 106 -3.74 -13.45 1.31
N ALA A 107 -3.83 -12.12 1.19
CA ALA A 107 -3.75 -11.23 2.34
C ALA A 107 -5.10 -11.15 3.10
N PHE A 108 -6.23 -11.04 2.39
CA PHE A 108 -7.51 -10.68 3.00
C PHE A 108 -8.62 -11.71 2.81
N GLY A 109 -8.35 -12.81 2.11
CA GLY A 109 -9.30 -13.92 1.88
C GLY A 109 -10.38 -13.63 0.83
N LYS A 110 -10.59 -12.36 0.48
CA LYS A 110 -11.55 -11.92 -0.54
C LYS A 110 -10.99 -10.71 -1.30
N VAL A 111 -11.38 -10.58 -2.55
CA VAL A 111 -11.00 -9.48 -3.42
C VAL A 111 -12.05 -9.33 -4.51
N GLN A 112 -12.28 -8.10 -4.92
CA GLN A 112 -13.14 -7.77 -6.06
C GLN A 112 -12.28 -7.07 -7.13
N ALA A 113 -12.35 -7.52 -8.36
CA ALA A 113 -11.72 -6.83 -9.48
C ALA A 113 -12.41 -5.46 -9.70
N TRP A 114 -11.58 -4.45 -9.97
CA TRP A 114 -12.05 -3.11 -10.32
C TRP A 114 -11.16 -2.52 -11.40
N ASP A 115 -11.72 -2.36 -12.61
CA ASP A 115 -11.00 -1.94 -13.80
C ASP A 115 -10.32 -0.57 -13.67
N ALA A 116 -10.83 0.32 -12.79
CA ALA A 116 -10.17 1.60 -12.54
C ALA A 116 -8.76 1.45 -11.93
N LEU A 117 -8.44 0.31 -11.33
CA LEU A 117 -7.10 -0.01 -10.81
C LEU A 117 -6.21 -0.72 -11.83
N ASP A 118 -6.67 -0.91 -13.07
CA ASP A 118 -5.93 -1.55 -14.14
C ASP A 118 -4.61 -0.82 -14.45
N LEU A 119 -3.65 -1.56 -15.03
CA LEU A 119 -2.32 -1.01 -15.32
C LEU A 119 -2.40 0.12 -16.35
N GLN A 120 -2.20 1.35 -15.91
CA GLN A 120 -2.37 2.55 -16.71
C GLN A 120 -1.50 2.57 -17.97
N THR A 121 -0.28 2.06 -17.89
CA THR A 121 0.65 2.02 -19.04
C THR A 121 0.20 1.10 -20.17
N SER A 122 -0.85 0.31 -19.97
CA SER A 122 -1.47 -0.53 -20.99
C SER A 122 -2.72 0.13 -21.63
N LEU A 123 -3.07 1.36 -21.21
CA LEU A 123 -4.29 2.06 -21.63
C LEU A 123 -3.97 3.29 -22.48
N PRO A 124 -4.90 3.76 -23.33
CA PRO A 124 -4.86 5.10 -23.89
C PRO A 124 -4.83 6.17 -22.78
N GLU A 125 -4.16 7.29 -23.03
CA GLU A 125 -3.92 8.35 -22.02
C GLU A 125 -5.22 8.92 -21.42
N ASP A 126 -6.23 9.15 -22.26
CA ASP A 126 -7.53 9.65 -21.82
C ASP A 126 -8.28 8.66 -20.93
N GLU A 127 -8.18 7.37 -21.21
CA GLU A 127 -8.75 6.33 -20.39
C GLU A 127 -7.99 6.18 -19.06
N ALA A 128 -6.66 6.21 -19.09
CA ALA A 128 -5.83 6.18 -17.88
C ALA A 128 -6.15 7.36 -16.95
N THR A 129 -6.34 8.56 -17.51
CA THR A 129 -6.71 9.76 -16.75
C THR A 129 -8.08 9.60 -16.09
N LYS A 130 -9.11 9.19 -16.84
CA LYS A 130 -10.46 8.94 -16.28
C LYS A 130 -10.45 7.92 -15.15
N ARG A 131 -9.69 6.83 -15.32
CA ARG A 131 -9.57 5.81 -14.26
C ARG A 131 -8.86 6.33 -13.02
N SER A 132 -7.84 7.15 -13.19
CA SER A 132 -7.16 7.81 -12.06
C SER A 132 -8.10 8.72 -11.29
N GLU A 133 -8.92 9.52 -11.98
CA GLU A 133 -9.94 10.37 -11.36
C GLU A 133 -10.97 9.56 -10.58
N LEU A 134 -11.44 8.44 -11.13
CA LEU A 134 -12.36 7.53 -10.45
C LEU A 134 -11.74 6.95 -9.16
N VAL A 135 -10.46 6.56 -9.22
CA VAL A 135 -9.75 6.04 -8.05
C VAL A 135 -9.56 7.14 -7.01
N ALA A 136 -9.16 8.35 -7.41
CA ALA A 136 -8.99 9.49 -6.52
C ALA A 136 -10.32 9.85 -5.81
N ALA A 137 -11.43 9.91 -6.54
CA ALA A 137 -12.75 10.15 -5.97
C ALA A 137 -13.15 9.03 -4.99
N ARG A 138 -12.89 7.76 -5.34
CA ARG A 138 -13.18 6.62 -4.46
C ARG A 138 -12.38 6.68 -3.16
N ILE A 139 -11.13 7.17 -3.22
CA ILE A 139 -10.29 7.38 -2.03
C ILE A 139 -10.86 8.54 -1.20
N GLY A 140 -11.01 9.71 -1.80
CA GLY A 140 -11.36 10.93 -1.08
C GLY A 140 -12.75 10.89 -0.43
N GLU A 141 -13.70 10.19 -1.05
CA GLU A 141 -15.07 10.03 -0.55
C GLU A 141 -15.26 8.87 0.44
N PHE A 142 -14.22 8.07 0.70
CA PHE A 142 -14.37 6.90 1.58
C PHE A 142 -14.72 7.31 3.02
N LYS A 143 -15.85 6.85 3.53
CA LYS A 143 -16.39 7.09 4.88
C LYS A 143 -16.88 5.81 5.56
N GLY A 144 -16.36 4.66 5.13
CA GLY A 144 -16.87 3.37 5.62
C GLY A 144 -16.42 3.03 7.04
N PRO A 145 -17.13 2.14 7.72
CA PRO A 145 -16.61 1.47 8.89
C PRO A 145 -15.45 0.55 8.47
N GLY A 146 -14.34 0.58 9.21
CA GLY A 146 -13.11 -0.14 8.83
C GLY A 146 -12.33 0.61 7.75
N ASN A 147 -11.50 -0.10 7.00
CA ASN A 147 -10.62 0.46 5.98
C ASN A 147 -10.94 -0.12 4.61
N LEU A 148 -10.73 0.67 3.56
CA LEU A 148 -10.77 0.22 2.17
C LEU A 148 -9.35 -0.16 1.74
N VAL A 149 -9.19 -1.31 1.10
CA VAL A 149 -7.91 -1.73 0.50
C VAL A 149 -8.01 -1.65 -1.01
N LEU A 150 -7.05 -0.97 -1.63
CA LEU A 150 -6.86 -0.86 -3.08
C LEU A 150 -5.51 -1.47 -3.45
N ILE A 151 -5.49 -2.43 -4.37
CA ILE A 151 -4.26 -3.12 -4.80
C ILE A 151 -4.04 -2.86 -6.28
N SER A 152 -2.92 -2.22 -6.61
CA SER A 152 -2.64 -1.79 -7.97
C SER A 152 -1.14 -1.92 -8.32
N HIS A 153 -0.68 -1.12 -9.25
CA HIS A 153 0.63 -1.15 -9.89
C HIS A 153 1.41 0.13 -9.61
N GLN A 154 2.74 0.10 -9.77
CA GLN A 154 3.58 1.28 -9.54
C GLN A 154 3.15 2.51 -10.34
N PRO A 155 2.87 2.45 -11.67
CA PRO A 155 2.47 3.63 -12.41
C PRO A 155 1.21 4.30 -11.87
N ASN A 156 0.21 3.51 -11.48
CA ASN A 156 -1.04 4.01 -10.91
C ASN A 156 -0.82 4.70 -9.55
N ILE A 157 0.04 4.12 -8.71
CA ILE A 157 0.36 4.69 -7.40
C ILE A 157 1.11 6.00 -7.57
N ASP A 158 2.09 6.05 -8.49
CA ASP A 158 2.85 7.26 -8.81
C ASP A 158 1.93 8.39 -9.29
N THR A 159 1.04 8.10 -10.25
CA THR A 159 0.06 9.08 -10.74
C THR A 159 -0.82 9.66 -9.62
N LEU A 160 -1.24 8.82 -8.67
CA LEU A 160 -2.15 9.23 -7.59
C LEU A 160 -1.45 9.94 -6.44
N THR A 161 -0.19 9.61 -6.15
CA THR A 161 0.46 10.00 -4.88
C THR A 161 1.84 10.62 -5.05
N LEU A 162 2.43 10.59 -6.26
CA LEU A 162 3.82 10.94 -6.54
C LEU A 162 4.84 10.09 -5.75
N GLU A 163 4.44 8.88 -5.32
CA GLU A 163 5.26 7.97 -4.52
C GLU A 163 5.80 6.81 -5.35
N LEU A 164 7.12 6.67 -5.36
CA LEU A 164 7.78 5.47 -5.89
C LEU A 164 7.87 4.40 -4.79
N VAL A 165 7.09 3.34 -4.92
CA VAL A 165 6.97 2.30 -3.90
C VAL A 165 7.49 0.95 -4.36
N GLY A 166 8.17 0.22 -3.47
CA GLY A 166 8.57 -1.17 -3.71
C GLY A 166 7.37 -2.13 -3.69
N LEU A 167 7.58 -3.37 -4.17
CA LEU A 167 6.59 -4.44 -4.17
C LEU A 167 6.06 -4.68 -2.75
N GLY A 168 4.75 -4.84 -2.60
CA GLY A 168 4.08 -5.06 -1.32
C GLY A 168 4.09 -3.87 -0.36
N THR A 169 4.59 -2.70 -0.77
CA THR A 169 4.53 -1.48 0.05
C THR A 169 3.08 -1.01 0.18
N ILE A 170 2.74 -0.58 1.38
CA ILE A 170 1.44 -0.04 1.78
C ILE A 170 1.57 1.46 1.96
N LEU A 171 0.71 2.24 1.31
CA LEU A 171 0.44 3.64 1.62
C LEU A 171 -0.86 3.74 2.38
N VAL A 172 -0.87 4.46 3.48
CA VAL A 172 -2.07 4.77 4.25
C VAL A 172 -2.53 6.16 3.86
N LEU A 173 -3.74 6.25 3.34
CA LEU A 173 -4.33 7.48 2.83
C LEU A 173 -5.46 7.93 3.75
N GLN A 174 -5.44 9.21 4.11
CA GLN A 174 -6.50 9.87 4.86
C GLN A 174 -7.45 10.57 3.88
N PRO A 175 -8.69 10.10 3.70
CA PRO A 175 -9.69 10.80 2.87
C PRO A 175 -10.01 12.20 3.40
N SER A 176 -10.18 13.17 2.50
CA SER A 176 -10.53 14.54 2.85
C SER A 176 -11.70 15.13 2.05
N GLY A 177 -12.38 14.30 1.27
CA GLY A 177 -13.58 14.65 0.50
C GLY A 177 -13.31 14.88 -0.98
N GLY A 178 -14.31 14.63 -1.83
CA GLY A 178 -14.16 14.67 -3.28
C GLY A 178 -13.07 13.73 -3.77
N SER A 179 -12.09 14.26 -4.51
CA SER A 179 -10.91 13.49 -4.95
C SER A 179 -9.67 13.76 -4.09
N ASN A 180 -9.81 14.38 -2.92
CA ASN A 180 -8.68 14.79 -2.09
C ASN A 180 -8.38 13.78 -1.00
N PHE A 181 -7.09 13.57 -0.73
CA PHE A 181 -6.58 12.72 0.34
C PHE A 181 -5.11 13.05 0.62
N ASP A 182 -4.65 12.69 1.81
CA ASP A 182 -3.25 12.84 2.22
C ASP A 182 -2.60 11.48 2.39
N VAL A 183 -1.34 11.33 1.97
CA VAL A 183 -0.51 10.17 2.32
C VAL A 183 0.01 10.39 3.73
N VAL A 184 -0.54 9.66 4.70
CA VAL A 184 -0.21 9.85 6.12
C VAL A 184 0.82 8.85 6.65
N GLU A 185 1.07 7.77 5.92
CA GLU A 185 2.10 6.79 6.29
C GLU A 185 2.50 5.94 5.09
N ARG A 186 3.76 5.48 5.09
CA ARG A 186 4.31 4.51 4.15
C ARG A 186 4.93 3.34 4.90
N ILE A 187 4.40 2.15 4.68
CA ILE A 187 4.87 0.92 5.33
C ILE A 187 5.49 0.01 4.26
N PRO A 188 6.82 0.01 4.10
CA PRO A 188 7.50 -0.92 3.22
C PRO A 188 7.30 -2.37 3.69
N LEU A 189 7.26 -3.31 2.75
CA LEU A 189 7.08 -4.73 3.05
C LEU A 189 8.04 -5.24 4.14
N GLY A 190 9.32 -4.82 4.10
CA GLY A 190 10.32 -5.20 5.10
C GLY A 190 10.09 -4.68 6.53
N LYS A 191 9.20 -3.71 6.70
CA LYS A 191 8.82 -3.15 8.02
C LYS A 191 7.60 -3.84 8.64
N LEU A 192 6.92 -4.70 7.91
CA LEU A 192 5.81 -5.47 8.48
C LEU A 192 6.33 -6.50 9.49
N PRO A 193 5.61 -6.74 10.59
CA PRO A 193 5.97 -7.77 11.57
C PRO A 193 6.11 -9.15 10.92
N LYS A 194 7.15 -9.90 11.32
CA LYS A 194 7.37 -11.28 10.88
C LYS A 194 6.39 -12.24 11.56
#